data_83238fe4a715d1a960b5207f9f1c0509
#
_entry.id   83238fe4a715d1a960b5207f9f1c0509
#
_cell.length_a   1.000
_cell.length_b   1.000
_cell.length_c   1.000
_cell.angle_alpha   90.00
_cell.angle_beta   90.00
_cell.angle_gamma   90.00
#
_symmetry.space_group_name_H-M   'P 1'
#
loop_
_entity.id
_entity.type
_entity.pdbx_description
1 polymer ?
#
loop_
_entity_poly.entity_id
_entity_poly.type
_entity_poly.pdbx_seq_one_letter_code
_entity_poly.pdbx_strand_id
1 'polypeptide(L)'
;DMNRNITNIPEGLANDQRFEFHHRYMLGLYRVLAHLTKRFPDILFESCAGGGGRNDLGIMYYMPQAWASDDTDAIERLSIQEGTSLIYPPSSIGAHVSAVPNHQVGRITPLATRGNVAMMGGAFGYELDLTKLSEKELDEISQQIETYHSIRETIQFGQLYRLKKTTNTWAANYVSQDKNQAVFTFIKILAKPEAPLLHVRLKGLDPDALYECPQLGETFYGDELMNIGLIMPHVQKDYFSVQYIFNKI
;
A
#
# COMPACT_ATOMS: atom_id res chain seq x y z
N ASP A 1 8.13 -19.94 9.86
CA ASP A 1 7.06 -19.00 10.16
C ASP A 1 6.51 -19.26 11.56
N MET A 2 6.63 -18.28 12.45
CA MET A 2 6.14 -18.42 13.84
C MET A 2 5.32 -17.19 14.21
N ASN A 3 4.00 -17.33 14.14
CA ASN A 3 3.02 -16.27 14.38
C ASN A 3 2.43 -16.35 15.80
N ARG A 4 3.27 -16.49 16.81
CA ARG A 4 2.84 -16.54 18.22
C ARG A 4 3.59 -15.55 19.09
N ASN A 5 2.92 -15.06 20.10
CA ASN A 5 3.55 -14.27 21.15
C ASN A 5 4.49 -15.15 21.99
N ILE A 6 5.63 -14.58 22.37
CA ILE A 6 6.56 -15.25 23.29
C ILE A 6 6.14 -14.86 24.71
N THR A 7 5.32 -15.71 25.32
CA THR A 7 4.74 -15.48 26.65
C THR A 7 5.42 -16.28 27.75
N ASN A 8 6.08 -17.40 27.39
CA ASN A 8 6.71 -18.28 28.35
C ASN A 8 8.12 -17.80 28.67
N ILE A 9 8.43 -17.69 29.95
CA ILE A 9 9.77 -17.47 30.45
C ILE A 9 10.38 -18.85 30.77
N PRO A 10 11.60 -19.19 30.27
CA PRO A 10 12.22 -20.46 30.55
C PRO A 10 12.36 -20.73 32.04
N GLU A 11 12.15 -21.98 32.44
CA GLU A 11 12.44 -22.45 33.78
C GLU A 11 13.96 -22.40 34.05
N GLY A 12 14.34 -22.18 35.31
CA GLY A 12 15.73 -22.16 35.72
C GLY A 12 16.42 -20.79 35.64
N LEU A 13 15.76 -19.75 35.16
CA LEU A 13 16.26 -18.38 35.28
C LEU A 13 16.15 -17.89 36.74
N ALA A 14 17.19 -17.21 37.23
CA ALA A 14 17.14 -16.48 38.49
C ALA A 14 16.01 -15.41 38.46
N ASN A 15 15.40 -15.12 39.62
CA ASN A 15 14.25 -14.23 39.66
C ASN A 15 14.53 -12.83 39.09
N ASP A 16 15.71 -12.29 39.25
CA ASP A 16 16.18 -11.02 38.69
C ASP A 16 16.38 -11.10 37.16
N GLN A 17 16.72 -12.28 36.63
CA GLN A 17 16.91 -12.48 35.20
C GLN A 17 15.60 -12.68 34.41
N ARG A 18 14.52 -13.03 35.08
CA ARG A 18 13.20 -13.26 34.45
C ARG A 18 12.63 -11.99 33.81
N PHE A 19 12.87 -10.82 34.42
CA PHE A 19 12.38 -9.53 33.92
C PHE A 19 13.11 -9.06 32.67
N GLU A 20 14.35 -9.49 32.45
CA GLU A 20 15.16 -9.12 31.27
C GLU A 20 15.07 -10.16 30.12
N PHE A 21 14.31 -11.27 30.29
CA PHE A 21 14.22 -12.33 29.30
C PHE A 21 13.85 -11.82 27.90
N HIS A 22 12.78 -11.05 27.79
CA HIS A 22 12.32 -10.53 26.50
C HIS A 22 13.33 -9.59 25.87
N HIS A 23 13.99 -8.76 26.65
CA HIS A 23 15.07 -7.90 26.18
C HIS A 23 16.25 -8.71 25.63
N ARG A 24 16.69 -9.72 26.37
CA ARG A 24 17.77 -10.63 25.91
C ARG A 24 17.37 -11.41 24.67
N TYR A 25 16.09 -11.80 24.56
CA TYR A 25 15.57 -12.45 23.36
C TYR A 25 15.73 -11.52 22.14
N MET A 26 15.33 -10.26 22.24
CA MET A 26 15.46 -9.29 21.15
C MET A 26 16.92 -9.02 20.76
N LEU A 27 17.81 -8.90 21.74
CA LEU A 27 19.26 -8.78 21.48
C LEU A 27 19.80 -10.02 20.73
N GLY A 28 19.34 -11.22 21.11
CA GLY A 28 19.68 -12.46 20.41
C GLY A 28 19.16 -12.49 18.97
N LEU A 29 17.91 -12.10 18.76
CA LEU A 29 17.29 -11.99 17.44
C LEU A 29 18.08 -11.02 16.53
N TYR A 30 18.35 -9.82 17.00
CA TYR A 30 19.09 -8.82 16.21
C TYR A 30 20.53 -9.28 15.88
N ARG A 31 21.18 -10.00 16.79
CA ARG A 31 22.51 -10.61 16.51
C ARG A 31 22.43 -11.65 15.37
N VAL A 32 21.36 -12.47 15.33
CA VAL A 32 21.14 -13.44 14.25
C VAL A 32 20.88 -12.68 12.93
N LEU A 33 20.01 -11.70 12.95
CA LEU A 33 19.66 -10.90 11.76
C LEU A 33 20.88 -10.14 11.22
N ALA A 34 21.68 -9.52 12.10
CA ALA A 34 22.93 -8.85 11.72
C ALA A 34 23.93 -9.82 11.07
N HIS A 35 24.01 -11.07 11.57
CA HIS A 35 24.84 -12.08 10.95
C HIS A 35 24.34 -12.48 9.56
N LEU A 36 23.03 -12.70 9.41
CA LEU A 36 22.42 -13.11 8.14
C LEU A 36 22.55 -12.02 7.07
N THR A 37 22.19 -10.78 7.37
CA THR A 37 22.26 -9.68 6.41
C THR A 37 23.71 -9.35 6.01
N LYS A 38 24.67 -9.50 6.94
CA LYS A 38 26.10 -9.36 6.61
C LYS A 38 26.62 -10.49 5.72
N ARG A 39 26.15 -11.73 5.96
CA ARG A 39 26.61 -12.91 5.20
C ARG A 39 25.96 -12.99 3.81
N PHE A 40 24.75 -12.48 3.68
CA PHE A 40 23.94 -12.53 2.44
C PHE A 40 23.45 -11.13 2.05
N PRO A 41 24.37 -10.21 1.66
CA PRO A 41 24.02 -8.81 1.42
C PRO A 41 23.10 -8.60 0.22
N ASP A 42 23.07 -9.56 -0.71
CA ASP A 42 22.25 -9.51 -1.93
C ASP A 42 20.85 -10.11 -1.74
N ILE A 43 20.52 -10.58 -0.52
CA ILE A 43 19.20 -11.10 -0.19
C ILE A 43 18.40 -10.03 0.55
N LEU A 44 17.27 -9.62 -0.03
CA LEU A 44 16.29 -8.79 0.64
C LEU A 44 15.46 -9.65 1.61
N PHE A 45 15.45 -9.28 2.88
CA PHE A 45 14.63 -9.93 3.90
C PHE A 45 13.36 -9.10 4.16
N GLU A 46 12.21 -9.78 4.24
CA GLU A 46 10.94 -9.19 4.63
C GLU A 46 10.53 -9.66 6.02
N SER A 47 10.01 -8.75 6.84
CA SER A 47 9.46 -9.08 8.17
C SER A 47 7.99 -9.45 8.06
N CYS A 48 7.64 -10.62 8.62
CA CYS A 48 6.25 -11.03 8.79
C CYS A 48 6.10 -11.82 10.09
N ALA A 49 5.07 -11.51 10.85
CA ALA A 49 4.69 -12.27 12.04
C ALA A 49 3.19 -12.07 12.32
N GLY A 50 2.35 -12.88 11.66
CA GLY A 50 0.92 -12.61 11.62
C GLY A 50 0.64 -11.23 11.01
N GLY A 51 1.32 -10.92 9.90
CA GLY A 51 1.43 -9.58 9.37
C GLY A 51 2.45 -8.73 10.15
N GLY A 52 2.05 -7.52 10.56
CA GLY A 52 2.91 -6.52 11.18
C GLY A 52 3.17 -6.70 12.69
N GLY A 53 2.90 -7.86 13.27
CA GLY A 53 2.99 -8.07 14.73
C GLY A 53 4.38 -7.88 15.35
N ARG A 54 5.44 -7.88 14.55
CA ARG A 54 6.83 -7.60 14.96
C ARG A 54 7.48 -6.51 14.13
N ASN A 55 6.68 -5.65 13.50
CA ASN A 55 7.20 -4.56 12.70
C ASN A 55 7.51 -3.36 13.60
N ASP A 56 8.79 -3.09 13.79
CA ASP A 56 9.33 -1.93 14.49
C ASP A 56 10.58 -1.39 13.78
N LEU A 57 11.06 -0.21 14.18
CA LEU A 57 12.24 0.40 13.56
C LEU A 57 13.53 -0.43 13.73
N GLY A 58 13.62 -1.25 14.77
CA GLY A 58 14.75 -2.12 14.99
C GLY A 58 14.79 -3.29 14.00
N ILE A 59 13.61 -3.92 13.72
CA ILE A 59 13.53 -4.98 12.72
C ILE A 59 13.74 -4.43 11.31
N MET A 60 13.25 -3.22 11.02
CA MET A 60 13.40 -2.57 9.71
C MET A 60 14.85 -2.26 9.34
N TYR A 61 15.75 -2.15 10.31
CA TYR A 61 17.19 -2.04 10.04
C TYR A 61 17.74 -3.26 9.30
N TYR A 62 17.18 -4.44 9.54
CA TYR A 62 17.59 -5.71 8.92
C TYR A 62 16.64 -6.16 7.82
N MET A 63 15.39 -5.82 7.91
CA MET A 63 14.29 -6.23 7.02
C MET A 63 13.53 -4.98 6.59
N PRO A 64 13.98 -4.29 5.53
CA PRO A 64 13.45 -2.97 5.15
C PRO A 64 12.02 -2.99 4.62
N GLN A 65 11.45 -4.18 4.45
CA GLN A 65 10.06 -4.38 4.05
C GLN A 65 9.33 -5.26 5.06
N ALA A 66 8.06 -4.95 5.32
CA ALA A 66 7.20 -5.74 6.18
C ALA A 66 5.85 -6.02 5.52
N TRP A 67 5.32 -7.23 5.73
CA TRP A 67 3.93 -7.54 5.48
C TRP A 67 3.09 -6.96 6.61
N ALA A 68 2.33 -5.88 6.32
CA ALA A 68 1.70 -5.08 7.37
C ALA A 68 0.53 -5.81 8.08
N SER A 69 -0.15 -6.73 7.38
CA SER A 69 -1.28 -7.49 7.92
C SER A 69 -1.58 -8.71 7.05
N ASP A 70 -1.93 -9.83 7.68
CA ASP A 70 -2.46 -11.03 6.99
C ASP A 70 -3.89 -10.85 6.49
N ASP A 71 -4.54 -9.72 6.79
CA ASP A 71 -5.80 -9.35 6.15
C ASP A 71 -5.52 -8.87 4.72
N THR A 72 -5.92 -9.70 3.75
CA THR A 72 -5.66 -9.51 2.32
C THR A 72 -6.84 -8.89 1.57
N ASP A 73 -7.94 -8.60 2.26
CA ASP A 73 -9.09 -7.97 1.63
C ASP A 73 -8.75 -6.53 1.20
N ALA A 74 -8.96 -6.21 -0.09
CA ALA A 74 -8.57 -4.92 -0.64
C ALA A 74 -9.26 -3.72 0.04
N ILE A 75 -10.48 -3.88 0.55
CA ILE A 75 -11.21 -2.79 1.20
C ILE A 75 -10.69 -2.56 2.62
N GLU A 76 -10.42 -3.64 3.37
CA GLU A 76 -9.77 -3.55 4.68
C GLU A 76 -8.33 -2.99 4.56
N ARG A 77 -7.62 -3.35 3.48
CA ARG A 77 -6.27 -2.84 3.19
C ARG A 77 -6.20 -1.32 3.07
N LEU A 78 -7.28 -0.63 2.70
CA LEU A 78 -7.31 0.85 2.70
C LEU A 78 -6.98 1.42 4.08
N SER A 79 -7.56 0.86 5.13
CA SER A 79 -7.30 1.30 6.52
C SER A 79 -5.95 0.80 7.04
N ILE A 80 -5.57 -0.42 6.70
CA ILE A 80 -4.30 -1.03 7.12
C ILE A 80 -3.11 -0.26 6.53
N GLN A 81 -3.11 -0.03 5.21
CA GLN A 81 -2.02 0.68 4.52
C GLN A 81 -1.94 2.14 4.95
N GLU A 82 -3.09 2.82 5.10
CA GLU A 82 -3.12 4.18 5.61
C GLU A 82 -2.56 4.26 7.02
N GLY A 83 -3.03 3.40 7.94
CA GLY A 83 -2.56 3.36 9.32
C GLY A 83 -1.05 3.08 9.41
N THR A 84 -0.56 2.10 8.67
CA THR A 84 0.87 1.76 8.61
C THR A 84 1.70 2.94 8.09
N SER A 85 1.21 3.61 7.03
CA SER A 85 1.90 4.76 6.42
C SER A 85 1.93 6.03 7.28
N LEU A 86 1.27 6.05 8.44
CA LEU A 86 1.41 7.16 9.41
C LEU A 86 2.77 7.14 10.12
N ILE A 87 3.39 5.97 10.23
CA ILE A 87 4.65 5.76 10.97
C ILE A 87 5.76 5.32 10.02
N TYR A 88 5.45 4.42 9.07
CA TYR A 88 6.44 3.79 8.19
C TYR A 88 6.30 4.30 6.75
N PRO A 89 7.41 4.48 6.01
CA PRO A 89 7.35 4.91 4.63
C PRO A 89 6.67 3.85 3.74
N PRO A 90 5.96 4.26 2.68
CA PRO A 90 5.34 3.31 1.75
C PRO A 90 6.29 2.27 1.15
N SER A 91 7.56 2.65 0.90
CA SER A 91 8.60 1.73 0.40
C SER A 91 8.86 0.52 1.31
N SER A 92 8.46 0.60 2.58
CA SER A 92 8.62 -0.51 3.55
C SER A 92 7.38 -1.40 3.67
N ILE A 93 6.30 -1.11 2.95
CA ILE A 93 5.02 -1.81 3.10
C ILE A 93 4.82 -2.78 1.94
N GLY A 94 4.72 -4.09 2.25
CA GLY A 94 4.27 -5.10 1.29
C GLY A 94 2.77 -4.97 1.02
N ALA A 95 2.39 -4.98 -0.26
CA ALA A 95 0.99 -4.88 -0.68
C ALA A 95 0.72 -5.81 -1.87
N HIS A 96 -0.28 -6.68 -1.71
CA HIS A 96 -0.56 -7.73 -2.70
C HIS A 96 -1.99 -7.68 -3.21
N VAL A 97 -2.16 -8.05 -4.47
CA VAL A 97 -3.45 -8.38 -5.08
C VAL A 97 -3.77 -9.82 -4.73
N SER A 98 -4.76 -10.03 -3.86
CA SER A 98 -5.15 -11.37 -3.40
C SER A 98 -6.31 -11.94 -4.22
N ALA A 99 -6.51 -13.26 -4.12
CA ALA A 99 -7.60 -13.96 -4.77
C ALA A 99 -8.99 -13.49 -4.28
N VAL A 100 -10.01 -13.70 -5.10
CA VAL A 100 -11.41 -13.52 -4.75
C VAL A 100 -12.20 -14.81 -5.05
N PRO A 101 -13.25 -15.13 -4.27
CA PRO A 101 -13.68 -14.45 -3.04
C PRO A 101 -12.57 -14.42 -1.98
N ASN A 102 -12.44 -13.29 -1.26
CA ASN A 102 -11.47 -13.20 -0.17
C ASN A 102 -11.72 -14.30 0.87
N HIS A 103 -10.68 -15.02 1.28
CA HIS A 103 -10.81 -16.20 2.14
C HIS A 103 -11.25 -15.87 3.58
N GLN A 104 -11.08 -14.62 4.03
CA GLN A 104 -11.43 -14.20 5.39
C GLN A 104 -12.86 -13.66 5.47
N VAL A 105 -13.28 -12.86 4.48
CA VAL A 105 -14.57 -12.13 4.53
C VAL A 105 -15.51 -12.47 3.37
N GLY A 106 -15.10 -13.32 2.43
CA GLY A 106 -15.92 -13.72 1.28
C GLY A 106 -16.20 -12.62 0.25
N ARG A 107 -15.57 -11.45 0.37
CA ARG A 107 -15.80 -10.32 -0.52
C ARG A 107 -15.22 -10.57 -1.92
N ILE A 108 -15.97 -10.13 -2.93
CA ILE A 108 -15.52 -10.16 -4.34
C ILE A 108 -15.30 -8.73 -4.78
N THR A 109 -14.03 -8.31 -4.80
CA THR A 109 -13.62 -6.98 -5.24
C THR A 109 -13.05 -7.07 -6.66
N PRO A 110 -13.42 -6.15 -7.58
CA PRO A 110 -12.88 -6.14 -8.95
C PRO A 110 -11.34 -6.12 -8.98
N LEU A 111 -10.74 -6.76 -9.98
CA LEU A 111 -9.29 -6.84 -10.14
C LEU A 111 -8.66 -5.45 -10.23
N ALA A 112 -9.26 -4.52 -11.00
CA ALA A 112 -8.82 -3.13 -11.08
C ALA A 112 -8.74 -2.46 -9.70
N THR A 113 -9.75 -2.66 -8.83
CA THR A 113 -9.74 -2.06 -7.50
C THR A 113 -8.71 -2.72 -6.59
N ARG A 114 -8.56 -4.06 -6.65
CA ARG A 114 -7.50 -4.77 -5.91
C ARG A 114 -6.11 -4.27 -6.32
N GLY A 115 -5.87 -4.09 -7.63
CA GLY A 115 -4.63 -3.54 -8.16
C GLY A 115 -4.36 -2.13 -7.69
N ASN A 116 -5.34 -1.22 -7.84
CA ASN A 116 -5.20 0.18 -7.43
C ASN A 116 -4.93 0.33 -5.93
N VAL A 117 -5.57 -0.48 -5.08
CA VAL A 117 -5.30 -0.48 -3.63
C VAL A 117 -3.90 -1.01 -3.33
N ALA A 118 -3.49 -2.12 -3.95
CA ALA A 118 -2.17 -2.70 -3.71
C ALA A 118 -1.04 -1.78 -4.18
N MET A 119 -1.16 -1.15 -5.35
CA MET A 119 -0.15 -0.22 -5.87
C MET A 119 0.12 0.95 -4.91
N MET A 120 -0.91 1.43 -4.20
CA MET A 120 -0.76 2.52 -3.21
C MET A 120 -0.06 2.08 -1.91
N GLY A 121 0.15 0.80 -1.71
CA GLY A 121 0.80 0.26 -0.51
C GLY A 121 2.32 0.31 -0.52
N GLY A 122 2.94 0.52 -1.67
CA GLY A 122 4.41 0.61 -1.84
C GLY A 122 5.01 -0.57 -2.62
N ALA A 123 5.29 -1.70 -1.99
CA ALA A 123 5.82 -2.88 -2.68
C ALA A 123 4.65 -3.73 -3.21
N PHE A 124 4.48 -3.71 -4.54
CA PHE A 124 3.35 -4.33 -5.24
C PHE A 124 3.65 -5.76 -5.65
N GLY A 125 2.69 -6.66 -5.45
CA GLY A 125 2.78 -8.05 -5.85
C GLY A 125 1.42 -8.74 -5.97
N TYR A 126 1.44 -10.03 -6.36
CA TYR A 126 0.25 -10.85 -6.50
C TYR A 126 0.34 -12.07 -5.59
N GLU A 127 -0.73 -12.28 -4.81
CA GLU A 127 -0.91 -13.43 -3.92
C GLU A 127 -2.17 -14.19 -4.38
N LEU A 128 -2.08 -14.81 -5.55
CA LEU A 128 -3.17 -15.56 -6.16
C LEU A 128 -2.64 -16.59 -7.16
N ASP A 129 -3.48 -17.57 -7.48
CA ASP A 129 -3.17 -18.62 -8.44
C ASP A 129 -3.48 -18.15 -9.87
N LEU A 130 -2.44 -17.75 -10.61
CA LEU A 130 -2.56 -17.25 -11.99
C LEU A 130 -3.18 -18.30 -12.95
N THR A 131 -3.05 -19.60 -12.66
CA THR A 131 -3.60 -20.67 -13.51
C THR A 131 -5.12 -20.75 -13.48
N LYS A 132 -5.77 -20.08 -12.53
CA LYS A 132 -7.23 -20.02 -12.37
C LYS A 132 -7.86 -18.77 -13.00
N LEU A 133 -7.05 -17.90 -13.57
CA LEU A 133 -7.52 -16.65 -14.16
C LEU A 133 -7.86 -16.81 -15.63
N SER A 134 -8.81 -16.00 -16.10
CA SER A 134 -9.10 -15.87 -17.52
C SER A 134 -7.99 -15.10 -18.25
N GLU A 135 -7.87 -15.27 -19.58
CA GLU A 135 -6.93 -14.50 -20.40
C GLU A 135 -7.11 -12.98 -20.20
N LYS A 136 -8.35 -12.50 -20.11
CA LYS A 136 -8.65 -11.10 -19.87
C LYS A 136 -8.09 -10.59 -18.52
N GLU A 137 -8.16 -11.41 -17.48
CA GLU A 137 -7.59 -11.06 -16.17
C GLU A 137 -6.07 -11.09 -16.21
N LEU A 138 -5.46 -12.00 -16.97
CA LEU A 138 -4.00 -12.04 -17.16
C LEU A 138 -3.52 -10.82 -17.95
N ASP A 139 -4.26 -10.37 -18.96
CA ASP A 139 -3.97 -9.13 -19.69
C ASP A 139 -4.08 -7.90 -18.76
N GLU A 140 -5.12 -7.85 -17.91
CA GLU A 140 -5.27 -6.77 -16.93
C GLU A 140 -4.13 -6.77 -15.91
N ILE A 141 -3.68 -7.92 -15.44
CA ILE A 141 -2.50 -8.07 -14.57
C ILE A 141 -1.25 -7.52 -15.25
N SER A 142 -1.04 -7.88 -16.51
CA SER A 142 0.11 -7.37 -17.29
C SER A 142 0.11 -5.84 -17.35
N GLN A 143 -1.05 -5.23 -17.64
CA GLN A 143 -1.21 -3.78 -17.66
C GLN A 143 -0.98 -3.16 -16.27
N GLN A 144 -1.44 -3.81 -15.19
CA GLN A 144 -1.20 -3.34 -13.82
C GLN A 144 0.31 -3.37 -13.49
N ILE A 145 1.03 -4.39 -13.90
CA ILE A 145 2.49 -4.49 -13.71
C ILE A 145 3.21 -3.38 -14.47
N GLU A 146 2.86 -3.14 -15.74
CA GLU A 146 3.43 -2.05 -16.54
C GLU A 146 3.14 -0.69 -15.90
N THR A 147 1.90 -0.47 -15.45
CA THR A 147 1.51 0.74 -14.74
C THR A 147 2.35 0.93 -13.49
N TYR A 148 2.47 -0.12 -12.65
CA TYR A 148 3.26 -0.02 -11.42
C TYR A 148 4.73 0.27 -11.73
N HIS A 149 5.33 -0.32 -12.76
CA HIS A 149 6.69 -0.02 -13.18
C HIS A 149 6.89 1.47 -13.52
N SER A 150 5.88 2.11 -14.10
CA SER A 150 5.94 3.53 -14.48
C SER A 150 5.76 4.49 -13.30
N ILE A 151 5.15 4.04 -12.20
CA ILE A 151 4.81 4.88 -11.04
C ILE A 151 5.55 4.50 -9.74
N ARG A 152 6.23 3.36 -9.70
CA ARG A 152 6.80 2.79 -8.46
C ARG A 152 7.73 3.75 -7.72
N GLU A 153 8.52 4.53 -8.45
CA GLU A 153 9.43 5.51 -7.85
C GLU A 153 8.64 6.62 -7.12
N THR A 154 7.61 7.12 -7.78
CA THR A 154 6.71 8.12 -7.17
C THR A 154 5.97 7.55 -5.95
N ILE A 155 5.50 6.29 -6.01
CA ILE A 155 4.81 5.65 -4.88
C ILE A 155 5.78 5.39 -3.72
N GLN A 156 6.96 4.87 -3.98
CA GLN A 156 7.89 4.45 -2.93
C GLN A 156 8.65 5.62 -2.29
N PHE A 157 9.00 6.63 -3.07
CA PHE A 157 9.90 7.71 -2.64
C PHE A 157 9.31 9.11 -2.76
N GLY A 158 8.12 9.24 -3.36
CA GLY A 158 7.39 10.50 -3.44
C GLY A 158 6.70 10.88 -2.12
N GLN A 159 6.13 12.06 -2.11
CA GLN A 159 5.36 12.57 -0.97
C GLN A 159 3.92 12.09 -1.04
N LEU A 160 3.46 11.36 0.00
CA LEU A 160 2.07 10.96 0.14
C LEU A 160 1.20 12.09 0.70
N TYR A 161 0.14 12.42 -0.01
CA TYR A 161 -0.92 13.32 0.45
C TYR A 161 -2.24 12.54 0.61
N ARG A 162 -2.72 12.44 1.86
CA ARG A 162 -4.04 11.93 2.17
C ARG A 162 -5.06 13.01 1.86
N LEU A 163 -6.03 12.71 1.00
CA LEU A 163 -6.97 13.71 0.51
C LEU A 163 -8.32 13.59 1.20
N LYS A 164 -9.23 12.80 0.66
CA LYS A 164 -10.59 12.68 1.16
C LYS A 164 -10.85 11.27 1.66
N LYS A 165 -11.27 11.17 2.93
CA LYS A 165 -11.70 9.92 3.55
C LYS A 165 -13.07 10.10 4.17
N THR A 166 -13.97 9.18 3.87
CA THR A 166 -15.28 9.01 4.51
C THR A 166 -15.47 7.52 4.80
N THR A 167 -16.58 7.13 5.40
CA THR A 167 -16.94 5.72 5.55
C THR A 167 -17.13 4.99 4.22
N ASN A 168 -17.28 5.72 3.11
CA ASN A 168 -17.59 5.15 1.79
C ASN A 168 -16.59 5.53 0.69
N THR A 169 -15.66 6.42 0.95
CA THR A 169 -14.68 6.87 -0.04
C THR A 169 -13.30 7.02 0.58
N TRP A 170 -12.29 6.71 -0.21
CA TRP A 170 -10.89 6.95 0.10
C TRP A 170 -10.19 7.58 -1.10
N ALA A 171 -9.36 8.58 -0.86
CA ALA A 171 -8.54 9.20 -1.90
C ALA A 171 -7.19 9.66 -1.35
N ALA A 172 -6.16 9.43 -2.14
CA ALA A 172 -4.81 9.94 -1.88
C ALA A 172 -4.09 10.24 -3.19
N ASN A 173 -3.05 11.08 -3.13
CA ASN A 173 -2.10 11.18 -4.21
C ASN A 173 -0.66 11.15 -3.70
N TYR A 174 0.22 10.57 -4.49
CA TYR A 174 1.66 10.68 -4.36
C TYR A 174 2.19 11.69 -5.36
N VAL A 175 3.23 12.41 -5.00
CA VAL A 175 3.93 13.35 -5.89
C VAL A 175 5.42 13.06 -5.81
N SER A 176 6.08 12.92 -6.95
CA SER A 176 7.53 12.75 -7.03
C SER A 176 8.26 13.93 -6.40
N GLN A 177 9.50 13.73 -5.94
CA GLN A 177 10.29 14.76 -5.26
C GLN A 177 10.51 16.02 -6.14
N ASP A 178 10.68 15.83 -7.45
CA ASP A 178 10.85 16.87 -8.45
C ASP A 178 9.52 17.43 -8.98
N LYS A 179 8.39 16.90 -8.50
CA LYS A 179 7.03 17.24 -8.95
C LYS A 179 6.75 16.98 -10.44
N ASN A 180 7.54 16.12 -11.07
CA ASN A 180 7.34 15.78 -12.48
C ASN A 180 6.25 14.74 -12.68
N GLN A 181 5.91 13.97 -11.64
CA GLN A 181 4.82 12.99 -11.70
C GLN A 181 3.97 13.04 -10.44
N ALA A 182 2.66 12.88 -10.61
CA ALA A 182 1.74 12.62 -9.53
C ALA A 182 0.85 11.41 -9.85
N VAL A 183 0.57 10.60 -8.83
CA VAL A 183 -0.30 9.42 -8.94
C VAL A 183 -1.47 9.62 -7.99
N PHE A 184 -2.65 9.80 -8.55
CA PHE A 184 -3.90 9.97 -7.80
C PHE A 184 -4.68 8.68 -7.83
N THR A 185 -5.19 8.25 -6.67
CA THR A 185 -6.10 7.09 -6.56
C THR A 185 -7.33 7.46 -5.76
N PHE A 186 -8.48 7.07 -6.28
CA PHE A 186 -9.77 7.21 -5.62
C PHE A 186 -10.49 5.87 -5.58
N ILE A 187 -11.05 5.55 -4.41
CA ILE A 187 -11.82 4.33 -4.16
C ILE A 187 -13.20 4.72 -3.62
N LYS A 188 -14.25 4.13 -4.18
CA LYS A 188 -15.61 4.16 -3.65
C LYS A 188 -16.02 2.75 -3.24
N ILE A 189 -16.45 2.58 -1.98
CA ILE A 189 -16.76 1.25 -1.42
C ILE A 189 -18.13 0.77 -1.90
N LEU A 190 -19.18 1.54 -1.64
CA LEU A 190 -20.54 1.18 -2.03
C LEU A 190 -21.17 2.22 -2.94
N ALA A 191 -21.91 1.76 -3.93
CA ALA A 191 -22.78 2.61 -4.72
C ALA A 191 -23.94 3.12 -3.84
N LYS A 192 -24.34 4.37 -4.09
CA LYS A 192 -25.49 4.98 -3.42
C LYS A 192 -26.40 5.58 -4.48
N PRO A 193 -27.74 5.42 -4.35
CA PRO A 193 -28.67 6.13 -5.22
C PRO A 193 -28.49 7.64 -5.00
N GLU A 194 -28.62 8.42 -6.06
CA GLU A 194 -28.59 9.88 -6.04
C GLU A 194 -27.37 10.49 -5.31
N ALA A 195 -26.21 9.81 -5.40
CA ALA A 195 -25.00 10.32 -4.80
C ALA A 195 -24.60 11.67 -5.43
N PRO A 196 -24.27 12.69 -4.63
CA PRO A 196 -23.85 13.98 -5.15
C PRO A 196 -22.54 13.86 -5.92
N LEU A 197 -22.30 14.80 -6.83
CA LEU A 197 -20.99 14.93 -7.49
C LEU A 197 -19.89 15.11 -6.45
N LEU A 198 -18.85 14.33 -6.60
CA LEU A 198 -17.73 14.34 -5.68
C LEU A 198 -16.53 15.03 -6.34
N HIS A 199 -16.09 16.13 -5.74
CA HIS A 199 -14.86 16.80 -6.09
C HIS A 199 -13.74 16.36 -5.15
N VAL A 200 -12.58 16.02 -5.71
CA VAL A 200 -11.36 15.69 -4.94
C VAL A 200 -10.23 16.59 -5.43
N ARG A 201 -9.70 17.40 -4.54
CA ARG A 201 -8.56 18.28 -4.78
C ARG A 201 -7.26 17.54 -4.51
N LEU A 202 -6.33 17.58 -5.44
CA LEU A 202 -4.97 17.06 -5.27
C LEU A 202 -4.14 17.99 -4.38
N LYS A 203 -2.97 17.52 -3.99
CA LYS A 203 -2.01 18.31 -3.21
C LYS A 203 -0.59 18.10 -3.70
N GLY A 204 0.27 19.08 -3.44
CA GLY A 204 1.72 18.96 -3.60
C GLY A 204 2.25 19.19 -5.00
N LEU A 205 1.39 19.48 -5.99
CA LEU A 205 1.80 19.79 -7.35
C LEU A 205 2.53 21.14 -7.44
N ASP A 206 3.19 21.38 -8.55
CA ASP A 206 3.70 22.69 -8.92
C ASP A 206 2.51 23.51 -9.47
N PRO A 207 2.10 24.63 -8.84
CA PRO A 207 0.91 25.36 -9.25
C PRO A 207 1.00 25.92 -10.67
N ASP A 208 2.19 26.30 -11.11
CA ASP A 208 2.43 26.97 -12.40
C ASP A 208 2.71 25.97 -13.53
N ALA A 209 2.85 24.70 -13.21
CA ALA A 209 3.16 23.66 -14.20
C ALA A 209 1.89 23.08 -14.84
N LEU A 210 2.04 22.67 -16.10
CA LEU A 210 1.04 21.93 -16.84
C LEU A 210 1.30 20.42 -16.69
N TYR A 211 0.26 19.65 -16.44
CA TYR A 211 0.28 18.20 -16.27
C TYR A 211 -0.64 17.52 -17.26
N GLU A 212 -0.11 16.58 -18.01
CA GLU A 212 -0.90 15.68 -18.87
C GLU A 212 -1.40 14.49 -18.07
N CYS A 213 -2.66 14.11 -18.28
CA CYS A 213 -3.28 12.89 -17.75
C CYS A 213 -3.75 11.99 -18.91
N PRO A 214 -2.97 11.00 -19.34
CA PRO A 214 -3.33 10.13 -20.45
C PRO A 214 -4.64 9.38 -20.27
N GLN A 215 -4.98 9.01 -19.02
CA GLN A 215 -6.22 8.28 -18.71
C GLN A 215 -7.48 9.13 -18.92
N LEU A 216 -7.37 10.45 -18.87
CA LEU A 216 -8.45 11.40 -19.15
C LEU A 216 -8.36 11.99 -20.57
N GLY A 217 -7.19 11.93 -21.21
CA GLY A 217 -6.91 12.58 -22.47
C GLY A 217 -6.88 14.11 -22.37
N GLU A 218 -6.57 14.65 -21.20
CA GLU A 218 -6.66 16.05 -20.84
C GLU A 218 -5.37 16.55 -20.19
N THR A 219 -5.19 17.87 -20.19
CA THR A 219 -4.12 18.57 -19.49
C THR A 219 -4.71 19.56 -18.49
N PHE A 220 -4.01 19.73 -17.37
CA PHE A 220 -4.46 20.56 -16.26
C PHE A 220 -3.29 21.39 -15.71
N TYR A 221 -3.54 22.61 -15.28
CA TYR A 221 -2.59 23.32 -14.44
C TYR A 221 -2.55 22.73 -13.03
N GLY A 222 -1.39 22.76 -12.39
CA GLY A 222 -1.26 22.23 -11.01
C GLY A 222 -2.14 22.96 -10.01
N ASP A 223 -2.30 24.30 -10.15
CA ASP A 223 -3.21 25.09 -9.31
C ASP A 223 -4.68 24.71 -9.54
N GLU A 224 -5.09 24.42 -10.78
CA GLU A 224 -6.44 23.91 -11.09
C GLU A 224 -6.72 22.59 -10.36
N LEU A 225 -5.81 21.61 -10.46
CA LEU A 225 -5.93 20.34 -9.75
C LEU A 225 -5.97 20.49 -8.24
N MET A 226 -5.26 21.49 -7.68
CA MET A 226 -5.19 21.73 -6.25
C MET A 226 -6.36 22.58 -5.71
N ASN A 227 -6.91 23.50 -6.48
CA ASN A 227 -7.93 24.43 -6.01
C ASN A 227 -9.34 24.05 -6.45
N ILE A 228 -9.54 23.59 -7.69
CA ILE A 228 -10.81 23.10 -8.23
C ILE A 228 -10.91 21.60 -7.99
N GLY A 229 -9.87 20.83 -8.39
CA GLY A 229 -9.81 19.38 -8.27
C GLY A 229 -10.54 18.66 -9.39
N LEU A 230 -10.59 17.34 -9.27
CA LEU A 230 -11.23 16.44 -10.22
C LEU A 230 -12.65 16.09 -9.80
N ILE A 231 -13.55 16.04 -10.76
CA ILE A 231 -14.88 15.46 -10.58
C ILE A 231 -14.76 13.96 -10.73
N MET A 232 -15.12 13.21 -9.68
CA MET A 232 -15.06 11.75 -9.71
C MET A 232 -16.18 11.17 -10.56
N PRO A 233 -15.92 10.11 -11.34
CA PRO A 233 -16.94 9.47 -12.17
C PRO A 233 -18.14 8.99 -11.34
N HIS A 234 -19.34 9.30 -11.81
CA HIS A 234 -20.58 8.81 -11.21
C HIS A 234 -20.88 7.40 -11.75
N VAL A 235 -20.43 6.38 -11.02
CA VAL A 235 -20.60 4.97 -11.40
C VAL A 235 -21.44 4.25 -10.36
N GLN A 236 -22.52 3.60 -10.78
CA GLN A 236 -23.40 2.82 -9.90
C GLN A 236 -22.91 1.37 -9.74
N LYS A 237 -21.69 1.23 -9.22
CA LYS A 237 -21.07 -0.07 -8.91
C LYS A 237 -20.36 0.03 -7.56
N ASP A 238 -20.44 -1.04 -6.79
CA ASP A 238 -19.66 -1.20 -5.56
C ASP A 238 -18.19 -1.43 -5.89
N TYR A 239 -17.32 -1.13 -4.95
CA TYR A 239 -15.87 -1.31 -5.05
C TYR A 239 -15.27 -0.69 -6.31
N PHE A 240 -15.72 0.51 -6.66
CA PHE A 240 -15.24 1.25 -7.83
C PHE A 240 -13.96 2.00 -7.50
N SER A 241 -13.01 1.99 -8.42
CA SER A 241 -11.76 2.74 -8.30
C SER A 241 -11.35 3.40 -9.61
N VAL A 242 -10.59 4.49 -9.48
CA VAL A 242 -9.79 5.07 -10.57
C VAL A 242 -8.39 5.36 -10.06
N GLN A 243 -7.42 5.24 -10.97
CA GLN A 243 -6.07 5.72 -10.77
C GLN A 243 -5.70 6.60 -11.97
N TYR A 244 -5.28 7.84 -11.68
CA TYR A 244 -4.85 8.81 -12.69
C TYR A 244 -3.39 9.17 -12.47
N ILE A 245 -2.62 9.21 -13.56
CA ILE A 245 -1.21 9.54 -13.57
C ILE A 245 -1.07 10.89 -14.27
N PHE A 246 -0.48 11.83 -13.58
CA PHE A 246 -0.22 13.18 -14.07
C PHE A 246 1.28 13.32 -14.31
N ASN A 247 1.67 13.61 -15.54
CA ASN A 247 3.06 13.85 -15.92
C ASN A 247 3.23 15.32 -16.33
N LYS A 248 4.20 15.99 -15.75
CA LYS A 248 4.55 17.38 -16.07
C LYS A 248 5.08 17.46 -17.49
N ILE A 249 4.60 18.43 -18.26
CA ILE A 249 4.99 18.71 -19.66
C ILE A 249 5.56 20.11 -19.83
#